data_5391c884fe3e341acb38b6f1e7da15e0
#
_entry.id   5391c884fe3e341acb38b6f1e7da15e0
#
_cell.length_a   1.000
_cell.length_b   1.000
_cell.length_c   1.000
_cell.angle_alpha   90.00
_cell.angle_beta   90.00
_cell.angle_gamma   90.00
#
_symmetry.space_group_name_H-M   'P 1'
#
loop_
_entity.id
_entity.type
_entity.pdbx_description
1 polymer ?
#
loop_
_entity_poly.entity_id
_entity_poly.type
_entity_poly.pdbx_seq_one_letter_code
_entity_poly.pdbx_strand_id
1 'polypeptide(L)'
;MKRVQQGFTLIELMIVVAIIGILAAVALPAYRDYTQRGANGACLNEAKAYMATAVADMANGDVPTAYVATACASMAPANLAVTDYAADTAVTFVPQARGNAAVLENTTCRSGSGTCAMAAAAAPAP
;
A
#
# COMPACT_ATOMS: atom_id res chain seq x y z
N MET A 1 -29.14 22.12 -51.73
CA MET A 1 -29.60 21.88 -50.35
C MET A 1 -28.62 22.52 -49.38
N LYS A 2 -29.10 23.46 -48.57
CA LYS A 2 -28.26 24.03 -47.50
C LYS A 2 -28.20 23.03 -46.34
N ARG A 3 -27.01 22.53 -46.02
CA ARG A 3 -26.79 21.74 -44.79
C ARG A 3 -26.79 22.68 -43.60
N VAL A 4 -27.74 22.52 -42.69
CA VAL A 4 -27.74 23.24 -41.43
C VAL A 4 -26.74 22.54 -40.54
N GLN A 5 -25.61 23.17 -40.32
CA GLN A 5 -24.58 22.66 -39.41
C GLN A 5 -24.91 23.15 -38.02
N GLN A 6 -25.36 22.19 -37.16
CA GLN A 6 -25.54 22.46 -35.75
C GLN A 6 -24.26 22.04 -34.99
N GLY A 7 -23.72 22.96 -34.24
CA GLY A 7 -22.54 22.75 -33.42
C GLY A 7 -22.77 23.21 -31.97
N PHE A 8 -21.87 22.85 -31.05
CA PHE A 8 -21.87 23.34 -29.68
C PHE A 8 -21.61 24.85 -29.64
N THR A 9 -22.27 25.52 -28.71
CA THR A 9 -21.94 26.93 -28.41
C THR A 9 -20.68 26.98 -27.51
N LEU A 10 -19.98 28.12 -27.57
CA LEU A 10 -18.79 28.34 -26.72
C LEU A 10 -19.12 28.23 -25.25
N ILE A 11 -20.28 28.75 -24.82
CA ILE A 11 -20.70 28.72 -23.42
C ILE A 11 -21.03 27.31 -22.95
N GLU A 12 -21.62 26.45 -23.77
CA GLU A 12 -21.87 25.04 -23.45
C GLU A 12 -20.57 24.30 -23.20
N LEU A 13 -19.55 24.50 -24.05
CA LEU A 13 -18.25 23.89 -23.84
C LEU A 13 -17.57 24.42 -22.57
N MET A 14 -17.65 25.72 -22.29
CA MET A 14 -17.07 26.33 -21.09
C MET A 14 -17.69 25.79 -19.81
N ILE A 15 -19.01 25.63 -19.77
CA ILE A 15 -19.71 25.07 -18.61
C ILE A 15 -19.28 23.61 -18.37
N VAL A 16 -19.19 22.80 -19.41
CA VAL A 16 -18.81 21.39 -19.33
C VAL A 16 -17.40 21.24 -18.77
N VAL A 17 -16.43 21.97 -19.31
CA VAL A 17 -15.05 21.89 -18.81
C VAL A 17 -14.90 22.43 -17.39
N ALA A 18 -15.68 23.43 -17.01
CA ALA A 18 -15.70 23.95 -15.65
C ALA A 18 -16.23 22.91 -14.64
N ILE A 19 -17.31 22.23 -14.98
CA ILE A 19 -17.88 21.17 -14.15
C ILE A 19 -16.89 20.01 -14.00
N ILE A 20 -16.27 19.56 -15.10
CA ILE A 20 -15.26 18.50 -15.08
C ILE A 20 -14.08 18.92 -14.19
N GLY A 21 -13.62 20.16 -14.29
CA GLY A 21 -12.54 20.69 -13.46
C GLY A 21 -12.84 20.66 -11.97
N ILE A 22 -14.05 21.06 -11.59
CA ILE A 22 -14.49 21.02 -10.18
C ILE A 22 -14.58 19.58 -9.67
N LEU A 23 -15.19 18.69 -10.43
CA LEU A 23 -15.32 17.27 -10.04
C LEU A 23 -13.96 16.62 -9.93
N ALA A 24 -13.05 16.86 -10.87
CA ALA A 24 -11.69 16.32 -10.84
C ALA A 24 -10.89 16.83 -9.64
N ALA A 25 -11.05 18.10 -9.27
CA ALA A 25 -10.35 18.68 -8.11
C ALA A 25 -10.70 17.98 -6.79
N VAL A 26 -11.92 17.48 -6.66
CA VAL A 26 -12.37 16.74 -5.47
C VAL A 26 -12.05 15.26 -5.57
N ALA A 27 -12.23 14.67 -6.75
CA ALA A 27 -12.11 13.22 -6.95
C ALA A 27 -10.66 12.72 -6.96
N LEU A 28 -9.71 13.45 -7.53
CA LEU A 28 -8.33 12.99 -7.67
C LEU A 28 -7.61 12.80 -6.32
N PRO A 29 -7.66 13.72 -5.35
CA PRO A 29 -7.06 13.50 -4.05
C PRO A 29 -7.67 12.29 -3.32
N ALA A 30 -8.99 12.16 -3.35
CA ALA A 30 -9.69 11.03 -2.73
C ALA A 30 -9.29 9.69 -3.38
N TYR A 31 -9.14 9.66 -4.69
CA TYR A 31 -8.69 8.47 -5.42
C TYR A 31 -7.27 8.09 -5.04
N ARG A 32 -6.36 9.05 -4.89
CA ARG A 32 -4.98 8.80 -4.47
C ARG A 32 -4.90 8.21 -3.06
N ASP A 33 -5.70 8.72 -2.13
CA ASP A 33 -5.77 8.18 -0.78
C ASP A 33 -6.31 6.75 -0.78
N TYR A 34 -7.35 6.50 -1.55
CA TYR A 34 -7.96 5.18 -1.68
C TYR A 34 -6.98 4.15 -2.27
N THR A 35 -6.26 4.49 -3.33
CA THR A 35 -5.28 3.59 -3.95
C THR A 35 -4.12 3.27 -3.01
N GLN A 36 -3.64 4.24 -2.22
CA GLN A 36 -2.59 3.99 -1.24
C GLN A 36 -3.08 3.10 -0.10
N ARG A 37 -4.28 3.32 0.41
CA ARG A 37 -4.87 2.44 1.44
C ARG A 37 -5.07 1.01 0.93
N GLY A 38 -5.45 0.86 -0.33
CA GLY A 38 -5.50 -0.46 -0.98
C GLY A 38 -4.14 -1.15 -1.04
N ALA A 39 -3.09 -0.40 -1.38
CA ALA A 39 -1.71 -0.91 -1.38
C ALA A 39 -1.24 -1.30 0.03
N ASN A 40 -1.57 -0.51 1.05
CA ASN A 40 -1.28 -0.84 2.45
C ASN A 40 -1.94 -2.17 2.86
N GLY A 41 -3.22 -2.35 2.54
CA GLY A 41 -3.94 -3.59 2.83
C GLY A 41 -3.39 -4.81 2.08
N ALA A 42 -3.00 -4.64 0.83
CA ALA A 42 -2.37 -5.70 0.05
C ALA A 42 -1.03 -6.13 0.65
N CYS A 43 -0.21 -5.17 1.09
CA CYS A 43 1.06 -5.46 1.78
C CYS A 43 0.82 -6.15 3.13
N LEU A 44 -0.18 -5.74 3.90
CA LEU A 44 -0.55 -6.40 5.15
C LEU A 44 -0.90 -7.89 4.91
N ASN A 45 -1.68 -8.18 3.89
CA ASN A 45 -2.06 -9.56 3.55
C ASN A 45 -0.86 -10.39 3.12
N GLU A 46 0.02 -9.84 2.32
CA GLU A 46 1.28 -10.50 1.91
C GLU A 46 2.18 -10.76 3.11
N ALA A 47 2.34 -9.77 4.00
CA ALA A 47 3.11 -9.89 5.23
C ALA A 47 2.56 -11.00 6.14
N LYS A 48 1.25 -11.06 6.34
CA LYS A 48 0.60 -12.13 7.12
C LYS A 48 0.84 -13.50 6.51
N ALA A 49 0.72 -13.63 5.20
CA ALA A 49 0.94 -14.90 4.50
C ALA A 49 2.39 -15.37 4.65
N TYR A 50 3.35 -14.49 4.45
CA TYR A 50 4.77 -14.80 4.62
C TYR A 50 5.10 -15.15 6.06
N MET A 51 4.66 -14.35 7.03
CA MET A 51 4.94 -14.59 8.45
C MET A 51 4.33 -15.89 8.96
N ALA A 52 3.18 -16.29 8.45
CA ALA A 52 2.57 -17.56 8.83
C ALA A 52 3.48 -18.77 8.51
N THR A 53 4.10 -18.77 7.35
CA THR A 53 5.06 -19.82 6.96
C THR A 53 6.40 -19.65 7.66
N ALA A 54 6.93 -18.43 7.72
CA ALA A 54 8.22 -18.14 8.34
C ALA A 54 8.24 -18.50 9.84
N VAL A 55 7.17 -18.20 10.58
CA VAL A 55 7.03 -18.56 12.00
C VAL A 55 6.98 -20.08 12.17
N ALA A 56 6.26 -20.79 11.31
CA ALA A 56 6.19 -22.23 11.34
C ALA A 56 7.56 -22.89 11.07
N ASP A 57 8.30 -22.39 10.08
CA ASP A 57 9.65 -22.86 9.77
C ASP A 57 10.58 -22.65 10.98
N MET A 58 10.63 -21.44 11.52
CA MET A 58 11.47 -21.09 12.67
C MET A 58 11.11 -21.89 13.93
N ALA A 59 9.82 -22.14 14.16
CA ALA A 59 9.37 -22.96 15.28
C ALA A 59 9.82 -24.43 15.16
N ASN A 60 9.97 -24.92 13.92
CA ASN A 60 10.53 -26.25 13.64
C ASN A 60 12.07 -26.29 13.67
N GLY A 61 12.72 -25.14 13.78
CA GLY A 61 14.17 -25.03 13.74
C GLY A 61 14.77 -24.85 12.34
N ASP A 62 13.92 -24.61 11.35
CA ASP A 62 14.32 -24.40 9.96
C ASP A 62 14.48 -22.91 9.66
N VAL A 63 15.38 -22.59 8.74
CA VAL A 63 15.56 -21.21 8.26
C VAL A 63 14.41 -20.89 7.30
N PRO A 64 13.66 -19.80 7.54
CA PRO A 64 12.57 -19.42 6.64
C PRO A 64 13.05 -19.18 5.22
N THR A 65 12.18 -19.48 4.25
CA THR A 65 12.44 -19.12 2.86
C THR A 65 12.57 -17.61 2.70
N ALA A 66 13.44 -17.18 1.79
CA ALA A 66 13.66 -15.76 1.53
C ALA A 66 12.35 -15.08 1.09
N TYR A 67 12.11 -13.90 1.63
CA TYR A 67 10.96 -13.10 1.25
C TYR A 67 11.08 -12.53 -0.17
N VAL A 68 10.04 -12.68 -0.96
CA VAL A 68 9.94 -12.08 -2.30
C VAL A 68 8.82 -11.05 -2.29
N ALA A 69 9.20 -9.78 -2.40
CA ALA A 69 8.25 -8.67 -2.36
C ALA A 69 7.43 -8.60 -3.66
N THR A 70 6.11 -8.54 -3.52
CA THR A 70 5.14 -8.33 -4.61
C THR A 70 4.20 -7.15 -4.30
N ALA A 71 3.38 -7.26 -3.29
CA ALA A 71 2.49 -6.18 -2.84
C ALA A 71 3.20 -5.19 -1.93
N CYS A 72 4.18 -5.65 -1.15
CA CYS A 72 5.09 -4.78 -0.42
C CYS A 72 6.27 -4.36 -1.31
N ALA A 73 6.91 -3.26 -0.95
CA ALA A 73 8.14 -2.81 -1.61
C ALA A 73 9.39 -3.45 -0.99
N SER A 74 9.37 -3.66 0.33
CA SER A 74 10.52 -4.20 1.07
C SER A 74 10.09 -4.82 2.40
N MET A 75 11.00 -5.63 2.96
CA MET A 75 10.93 -6.17 4.31
C MET A 75 12.21 -5.84 5.05
N ALA A 76 12.13 -5.52 6.33
CA ALA A 76 13.26 -5.28 7.21
C ALA A 76 13.05 -5.99 8.56
N PRO A 77 13.97 -6.86 9.00
CA PRO A 77 15.22 -7.27 8.33
C PRO A 77 14.95 -8.05 7.04
N ALA A 78 15.87 -8.00 6.08
CA ALA A 78 15.70 -8.62 4.76
C ALA A 78 15.64 -10.16 4.80
N ASN A 79 16.23 -10.75 5.84
CA ASN A 79 16.19 -12.20 6.08
C ASN A 79 15.92 -12.46 7.55
N LEU A 80 15.20 -13.52 7.83
CA LEU A 80 14.94 -14.01 9.17
C LEU A 80 15.82 -15.23 9.48
N ALA A 81 16.26 -15.32 10.72
CA ALA A 81 16.99 -16.46 11.25
C ALA A 81 16.12 -17.22 12.28
N VAL A 82 16.46 -18.46 12.54
CA VAL A 82 15.74 -19.29 13.54
C VAL A 82 15.70 -18.63 14.92
N THR A 83 16.76 -17.89 15.26
CA THR A 83 16.87 -17.14 16.52
C THR A 83 15.86 -16.01 16.68
N ASP A 84 15.34 -15.48 15.57
CA ASP A 84 14.36 -14.40 15.59
C ASP A 84 13.03 -14.84 16.20
N TYR A 85 12.70 -16.12 16.11
CA TYR A 85 11.52 -16.69 16.75
C TYR A 85 11.52 -16.47 18.27
N ALA A 86 12.61 -16.86 18.93
CA ALA A 86 12.76 -16.72 20.38
C ALA A 86 12.95 -15.25 20.81
N ALA A 87 13.58 -14.45 19.95
CA ALA A 87 13.80 -13.02 20.19
C ALA A 87 12.54 -12.18 19.96
N ASP A 88 11.51 -12.74 19.33
CA ASP A 88 10.30 -12.03 18.93
C ASP A 88 10.60 -10.72 18.18
N THR A 89 11.48 -10.82 17.19
CA THR A 89 11.97 -9.69 16.41
C THR A 89 10.83 -8.99 15.66
N ALA A 90 10.82 -7.67 15.70
CA ALA A 90 9.89 -6.87 14.89
C ALA A 90 10.32 -6.87 13.41
N VAL A 91 9.42 -7.29 12.54
CA VAL A 91 9.62 -7.34 11.10
C VAL A 91 8.71 -6.31 10.45
N THR A 92 9.31 -5.34 9.75
CA THR A 92 8.57 -4.26 9.11
C THR A 92 8.49 -4.48 7.60
N PHE A 93 7.27 -4.45 7.09
CA PHE A 93 6.98 -4.50 5.66
C PHE A 93 6.52 -3.12 5.21
N VAL A 94 7.14 -2.62 4.16
CA VAL A 94 6.81 -1.30 3.58
C VAL A 94 5.94 -1.53 2.36
N PRO A 95 4.71 -0.97 2.30
CA PRO A 95 3.87 -1.10 1.12
C PRO A 95 4.44 -0.31 -0.06
N GLN A 96 4.02 -0.68 -1.26
CA GLN A 96 4.37 0.09 -2.44
C GLN A 96 3.66 1.44 -2.42
N ALA A 97 4.38 2.48 -2.86
CA ALA A 97 3.79 3.81 -3.05
C ALA A 97 2.93 3.81 -4.32
N ARG A 98 1.62 3.78 -4.15
CA ARG A 98 0.63 3.73 -5.25
C ARG A 98 -0.23 4.98 -5.36
N GLY A 99 -0.09 5.90 -4.42
CA GLY A 99 -0.94 7.09 -4.37
C GLY A 99 -0.37 8.17 -3.46
N ASN A 100 -1.14 8.59 -2.47
CA ASN A 100 -0.71 9.60 -1.50
C ASN A 100 0.22 9.00 -0.45
N ALA A 101 1.48 9.41 -0.44
CA ALA A 101 2.47 8.95 0.52
C ALA A 101 2.14 9.34 1.97
N ALA A 102 1.33 10.38 2.20
CA ALA A 102 0.92 10.81 3.54
C ALA A 102 0.02 9.79 4.25
N VAL A 103 -0.65 8.91 3.50
CA VAL A 103 -1.48 7.83 4.06
C VAL A 103 -0.83 6.46 3.94
N LEU A 104 0.46 6.41 3.63
CA LEU A 104 1.23 5.18 3.62
C LEU A 104 1.42 4.66 5.05
N GLU A 105 1.05 3.42 5.29
CA GLU A 105 1.16 2.76 6.58
C GLU A 105 1.97 1.48 6.45
N ASN A 106 3.05 1.36 7.22
CA ASN A 106 3.85 0.15 7.26
C ASN A 106 3.12 -0.95 8.02
N THR A 107 3.38 -2.19 7.64
CA THR A 107 2.95 -3.35 8.42
C THR A 107 4.09 -3.82 9.30
N THR A 108 3.85 -3.94 10.60
CA THR A 108 4.81 -4.52 11.53
C THR A 108 4.29 -5.86 12.03
N CYS A 109 5.10 -6.89 11.89
CA CYS A 109 4.82 -8.24 12.36
C CYS A 109 5.80 -8.64 13.48
N ARG A 110 5.38 -9.59 14.32
CA ARG A 110 6.22 -10.19 15.37
C ARG A 110 6.62 -11.59 14.96
N SER A 111 7.90 -11.87 14.97
CA SER A 111 8.42 -13.17 14.52
C SER A 111 8.14 -14.33 15.48
N GLY A 112 7.87 -14.04 16.74
CA GLY A 112 7.52 -15.06 17.72
C GLY A 112 6.06 -15.49 17.67
N SER A 113 5.15 -14.57 17.33
CA SER A 113 3.70 -14.83 17.33
C SER A 113 3.07 -14.85 15.94
N GLY A 114 3.75 -14.29 14.95
CA GLY A 114 3.20 -14.12 13.59
C GLY A 114 2.11 -13.05 13.47
N THR A 115 1.86 -12.28 14.55
CA THR A 115 0.86 -11.21 14.52
C THR A 115 1.36 -10.01 13.74
N CYS A 116 0.50 -9.44 12.90
CA CYS A 116 0.81 -8.29 12.06
C CYS A 116 -0.23 -7.19 12.25
N ALA A 117 0.22 -5.95 12.28
CA ALA A 117 -0.63 -4.77 12.35
C ALA A 117 -0.08 -3.64 11.48
N MET A 118 -0.96 -2.83 10.93
CA MET A 118 -0.57 -1.59 10.25
C MET A 118 -0.32 -0.50 11.28
N ALA A 119 0.72 0.28 11.04
CA ALA A 119 1.01 1.49 11.80
C ALA A 119 1.36 2.61 10.81
N ALA A 120 0.95 3.84 11.13
CA ALA A 120 1.36 5.00 10.35
C ALA A 120 2.88 5.02 10.21
N ALA A 121 3.38 5.24 9.00
CA ALA A 121 4.80 5.45 8.79
C ALA A 121 5.25 6.59 9.72
N ALA A 122 6.25 6.33 10.56
CA ALA A 122 6.78 7.37 11.43
C ALA A 122 7.18 8.55 10.55
N ALA A 123 6.58 9.73 10.82
CA ALA A 123 7.02 10.94 10.15
C ALA A 123 8.53 11.09 10.38
N PRO A 124 9.29 11.49 9.36
CA PRO A 124 10.70 11.77 9.58
C PRO A 124 10.82 12.79 10.72
N ALA A 125 11.68 12.46 11.69
CA ALA A 125 11.93 13.35 12.82
C ALA A 125 12.34 14.73 12.30
N PRO A 126 11.82 15.84 12.88
CA PRO A 126 12.17 17.18 12.45
C PRO A 126 13.67 17.48 12.60
#